data_b62d9795d4e76d0c018f3a0267a92424
#
_entry.id   b62d9795d4e76d0c018f3a0267a92424
#
_cell.length_a   1.000
_cell.length_b   1.000
_cell.length_c   1.000
_cell.angle_alpha   90.00
_cell.angle_beta   90.00
_cell.angle_gamma   90.00
#
_symmetry.space_group_name_H-M   'P 1'
#
loop_
_entity.id
_entity.type
_entity.pdbx_description
1 polymer ?
#
loop_
_entity_poly.entity_id
_entity_poly.type
_entity_poly.pdbx_seq_one_letter_code
_entity_poly.pdbx_strand_id
1 'polypeptide(L)'
;MAKSEFITGGLVGAAAIILLFVFVLMPNQEITTSDLITSNGHDVTILGDQTTFSSKKNLTLVELFKKSEEGVVKIRTESIDSFTDTGGVGSGFVYDILGHIITNAHVVEGSDKITVTFLDGSQYNSEIIGVDRFTDIAVIKVNEKPRLLHPLTVGDSSLLKVGEEVAAIGNPFGLAGSMTSGIVSQIGRLLPSQDTGFSIPDVIQTDAAINPGNSGGPLLNMRGEVVGINTAIQSSIGEFSGIGFAVPSNTISKIVPTLIKEGKYPHPWIGILGKDIDPDLAKVRGLDDAKGFLILNVVEGSPAEKAGLKGMSEISEIDGDEYPVDGDIVIFVDGKEVRNISDLLIHLQREKSVGDQMILGVLRDGSFMELTLTLVERPDL
;
A
#
# COMPACT_ATOMS: atom_id res chain seq x y z
N MET A 1 72.04 1.48 -19.45
CA MET A 1 70.77 0.99 -20.00
C MET A 1 69.64 1.71 -19.34
N ALA A 2 69.40 2.97 -19.69
CA ALA A 2 68.23 3.73 -19.20
C ALA A 2 68.02 4.95 -20.13
N LYS A 3 67.59 4.72 -21.38
CA LYS A 3 67.19 5.80 -22.30
C LYS A 3 66.10 5.47 -23.31
N SER A 4 65.34 4.31 -23.17
CA SER A 4 64.34 3.96 -24.19
C SER A 4 62.90 4.00 -23.70
N GLU A 5 62.61 4.21 -22.39
CA GLU A 5 61.25 4.18 -21.88
C GLU A 5 60.53 5.55 -21.82
N PHE A 6 61.25 6.66 -22.07
CA PHE A 6 60.62 8.00 -21.99
C PHE A 6 59.97 8.49 -23.30
N ILE A 7 60.20 7.80 -24.43
CA ILE A 7 59.64 8.24 -25.72
C ILE A 7 58.30 7.66 -26.05
N THR A 8 57.94 6.49 -25.47
CA THR A 8 56.63 5.83 -25.71
C THR A 8 55.49 6.43 -24.88
N GLY A 9 55.79 6.99 -23.71
CA GLY A 9 54.75 7.63 -22.87
C GLY A 9 54.26 8.98 -23.41
N GLY A 10 55.12 9.72 -24.09
CA GLY A 10 54.81 11.04 -24.65
C GLY A 10 53.89 11.00 -25.90
N LEU A 11 54.01 9.97 -26.71
CA LEU A 11 53.20 9.82 -27.94
C LEU A 11 51.77 9.38 -27.67
N VAL A 12 51.51 8.55 -26.63
CA VAL A 12 50.17 8.12 -26.23
C VAL A 12 49.40 9.26 -25.56
N GLY A 13 50.11 10.08 -24.76
CA GLY A 13 49.50 11.27 -24.11
C GLY A 13 49.05 12.33 -25.11
N ALA A 14 49.87 12.59 -26.16
CA ALA A 14 49.57 13.56 -27.21
C ALA A 14 48.37 13.12 -28.09
N ALA A 15 48.27 11.82 -28.41
CA ALA A 15 47.16 11.29 -29.19
C ALA A 15 45.82 11.36 -28.42
N ALA A 16 45.80 11.13 -27.08
CA ALA A 16 44.61 11.25 -26.24
C ALA A 16 44.13 12.70 -26.10
N ILE A 17 45.05 13.67 -26.01
CA ILE A 17 44.70 15.10 -25.93
C ILE A 17 44.14 15.60 -27.27
N ILE A 18 44.67 15.14 -28.41
CA ILE A 18 44.17 15.53 -29.75
C ILE A 18 42.78 14.94 -29.98
N LEU A 19 42.48 13.70 -29.52
CA LEU A 19 41.14 13.11 -29.60
C LEU A 19 40.12 13.84 -28.71
N LEU A 20 40.52 14.32 -27.54
CA LEU A 20 39.62 15.11 -26.64
C LEU A 20 39.35 16.51 -27.24
N PHE A 21 40.35 17.13 -27.92
CA PHE A 21 40.16 18.45 -28.53
C PHE A 21 39.30 18.42 -29.80
N VAL A 22 39.33 17.31 -30.56
CA VAL A 22 38.44 17.13 -31.72
C VAL A 22 36.99 16.91 -31.29
N PHE A 23 36.75 16.28 -30.12
CA PHE A 23 35.36 16.06 -29.60
C PHE A 23 34.75 17.36 -29.03
N VAL A 24 35.55 18.31 -28.53
CA VAL A 24 35.07 19.58 -27.94
C VAL A 24 34.84 20.65 -29.01
N LEU A 25 35.40 20.52 -30.20
CA LEU A 25 35.26 21.50 -31.29
C LEU A 25 34.29 21.13 -32.39
N MET A 26 33.57 20.02 -32.28
CA MET A 26 32.46 19.76 -33.19
C MET A 26 31.24 20.60 -32.76
N PRO A 27 30.73 21.51 -33.61
CA PRO A 27 29.50 22.22 -33.30
C PRO A 27 28.36 21.21 -33.23
N ASN A 28 27.58 21.28 -32.17
CA ASN A 28 26.28 20.58 -32.06
C ASN A 28 25.44 20.98 -33.28
N GLN A 29 25.38 20.13 -34.27
CA GLN A 29 24.35 20.24 -35.30
C GLN A 29 23.05 19.73 -34.69
N GLU A 30 22.18 20.65 -34.33
CA GLU A 30 20.76 20.35 -34.12
C GLU A 30 20.22 19.86 -35.47
N ILE A 31 19.96 18.56 -35.57
CA ILE A 31 19.22 18.00 -36.71
C ILE A 31 17.78 18.44 -36.51
N THR A 32 17.40 19.57 -37.05
CA THR A 32 16.00 19.95 -37.20
C THR A 32 15.38 19.04 -38.26
N THR A 33 14.30 18.37 -37.89
CA THR A 33 13.52 17.43 -38.72
C THR A 33 12.84 18.09 -39.96
N SER A 34 13.19 19.30 -40.30
CA SER A 34 12.65 20.05 -41.44
C SER A 34 13.39 19.81 -42.77
N ASP A 35 14.56 19.15 -42.80
CA ASP A 35 15.38 19.04 -44.01
C ASP A 35 15.21 17.72 -44.80
N LEU A 36 14.22 16.91 -44.48
CA LEU A 36 13.99 15.63 -45.17
C LEU A 36 12.75 15.61 -46.08
N ILE A 37 12.19 16.76 -46.43
CA ILE A 37 11.07 16.80 -47.41
C ILE A 37 11.39 17.73 -48.57
N THR A 38 12.21 17.26 -49.49
CA THR A 38 12.15 17.70 -50.90
C THR A 38 12.68 16.60 -51.82
N SER A 39 11.81 15.74 -52.30
CA SER A 39 11.84 15.28 -53.69
C SER A 39 10.58 14.45 -54.04
N ASN A 40 9.85 14.95 -54.99
CA ASN A 40 8.99 14.27 -55.97
C ASN A 40 7.73 13.56 -55.49
N GLY A 41 6.63 14.26 -55.76
CA GLY A 41 5.28 13.85 -55.96
C GLY A 41 4.94 12.36 -56.14
N HIS A 42 4.43 11.80 -55.08
CA HIS A 42 3.33 10.83 -55.11
C HIS A 42 2.62 10.95 -53.74
N ASP A 43 1.34 11.29 -53.80
CA ASP A 43 0.46 11.33 -52.64
C ASP A 43 0.45 9.94 -51.97
N VAL A 44 1.15 9.79 -50.84
CA VAL A 44 0.95 8.67 -49.94
C VAL A 44 0.06 9.17 -48.81
N THR A 45 -1.23 8.92 -48.95
CA THR A 45 -2.19 9.09 -47.86
C THR A 45 -1.91 8.02 -46.81
N ILE A 46 -1.10 8.35 -45.81
CA ILE A 46 -0.98 7.53 -44.62
C ILE A 46 -2.24 7.76 -43.77
N LEU A 47 -3.25 6.91 -43.95
CA LEU A 47 -4.29 6.70 -42.95
C LEU A 47 -3.66 6.03 -41.71
N GLY A 48 -2.92 6.81 -40.97
CA GLY A 48 -2.46 6.44 -39.63
C GLY A 48 -3.61 6.76 -38.68
N ASP A 49 -4.19 5.71 -38.15
CA ASP A 49 -5.07 5.78 -36.98
C ASP A 49 -4.31 6.46 -35.86
N GLN A 50 -4.51 7.76 -35.67
CA GLN A 50 -3.99 8.50 -34.54
C GLN A 50 -4.78 8.09 -33.31
N THR A 51 -4.47 6.93 -32.75
CA THR A 51 -4.77 6.69 -31.35
C THR A 51 -3.93 7.71 -30.56
N THR A 52 -4.52 8.87 -30.33
CA THR A 52 -4.02 9.81 -29.32
C THR A 52 -4.13 9.11 -27.99
N PHE A 53 -3.04 8.45 -27.56
CA PHE A 53 -2.84 8.16 -26.17
C PHE A 53 -2.77 9.50 -25.44
N SER A 54 -3.92 9.97 -24.95
CA SER A 54 -3.99 11.06 -24.00
C SER A 54 -3.32 10.54 -22.71
N SER A 55 -2.00 10.64 -22.63
CA SER A 55 -1.32 10.48 -21.34
C SER A 55 -1.86 11.61 -20.46
N LYS A 56 -2.66 11.28 -19.46
CA LYS A 56 -3.07 12.25 -18.45
C LYS A 56 -1.80 12.89 -17.92
N LYS A 57 -1.63 14.20 -18.19
CA LYS A 57 -0.44 14.95 -17.76
C LYS A 57 -0.35 14.92 -16.24
N ASN A 58 0.83 14.63 -15.70
CA ASN A 58 1.08 14.78 -14.27
C ASN A 58 0.87 16.24 -13.86
N LEU A 59 0.21 16.43 -12.73
CA LEU A 59 -0.01 17.74 -12.11
C LEU A 59 1.26 18.15 -11.36
N THR A 60 1.48 19.44 -11.22
CA THR A 60 2.41 19.96 -10.20
C THR A 60 1.78 19.81 -8.81
N LEU A 61 2.59 19.80 -7.75
CA LEU A 61 2.07 19.76 -6.37
C LEU A 61 1.08 20.88 -6.07
N VAL A 62 1.29 22.07 -6.64
CA VAL A 62 0.37 23.22 -6.49
C VAL A 62 -0.98 22.93 -7.16
N GLU A 63 -0.96 22.40 -8.38
CA GLU A 63 -2.18 22.05 -9.12
C GLU A 63 -2.91 20.88 -8.44
N LEU A 64 -2.14 19.89 -7.96
CA LEU A 64 -2.64 18.73 -7.23
C LEU A 64 -3.39 19.17 -5.96
N PHE A 65 -2.77 20.03 -5.15
CA PHE A 65 -3.38 20.55 -3.93
C PHE A 65 -4.69 21.28 -4.22
N LYS A 66 -4.67 22.27 -5.11
CA LYS A 66 -5.86 23.03 -5.51
C LYS A 66 -7.01 22.18 -6.04
N LYS A 67 -6.69 21.11 -6.73
CA LYS A 67 -7.69 20.18 -7.28
C LYS A 67 -8.33 19.32 -6.21
N SER A 68 -7.58 19.00 -5.14
CA SER A 68 -7.97 17.95 -4.20
C SER A 68 -8.42 18.48 -2.84
N GLU A 69 -8.01 19.70 -2.45
CA GLU A 69 -8.27 20.26 -1.10
C GLU A 69 -9.76 20.35 -0.77
N GLU A 70 -10.62 20.66 -1.75
CA GLU A 70 -12.08 20.76 -1.55
C GLU A 70 -12.72 19.40 -1.22
N GLY A 71 -12.07 18.30 -1.63
CA GLY A 71 -12.52 16.95 -1.33
C GLY A 71 -12.01 16.39 0.00
N VAL A 72 -11.13 17.12 0.72
CA VAL A 72 -10.56 16.67 1.99
C VAL A 72 -11.23 17.39 3.15
N VAL A 73 -11.64 16.65 4.16
CA VAL A 73 -12.36 17.16 5.33
C VAL A 73 -11.59 16.90 6.61
N LYS A 74 -11.84 17.73 7.62
CA LYS A 74 -11.48 17.47 9.01
C LYS A 74 -12.57 16.65 9.67
N ILE A 75 -12.16 15.67 10.46
CA ILE A 75 -13.04 14.89 11.32
C ILE A 75 -12.65 15.16 12.76
N ARG A 76 -13.62 15.56 13.56
CA ARG A 76 -13.51 15.69 15.01
C ARG A 76 -14.46 14.72 15.68
N THR A 77 -13.96 14.00 16.65
CA THR A 77 -14.73 13.04 17.45
C THR A 77 -14.77 13.47 18.90
N GLU A 78 -15.87 13.18 19.58
CA GLU A 78 -16.09 13.45 21.00
C GLU A 78 -16.60 12.17 21.65
N SER A 79 -16.10 11.81 22.85
CA SER A 79 -16.62 10.72 23.68
C SER A 79 -17.21 11.31 24.96
N ILE A 80 -18.44 10.91 25.30
CA ILE A 80 -19.21 11.47 26.43
C ILE A 80 -18.70 10.92 27.77
N ASP A 81 -18.10 9.71 27.79
CA ASP A 81 -17.66 9.03 29.02
C ASP A 81 -16.33 9.54 29.59
N SER A 82 -15.62 10.40 28.92
CA SER A 82 -14.37 10.97 29.42
C SER A 82 -14.60 12.29 30.13
N PHE A 83 -14.32 12.34 31.43
CA PHE A 83 -14.23 13.57 32.22
C PHE A 83 -13.17 14.58 31.71
N THR A 84 -12.42 14.19 30.71
CA THR A 84 -11.46 15.01 29.97
C THR A 84 -11.95 15.09 28.52
N ASP A 85 -12.07 16.30 27.98
CA ASP A 85 -12.40 16.59 26.56
C ASP A 85 -11.30 16.02 25.63
N THR A 86 -11.23 14.69 25.56
CA THR A 86 -10.27 13.95 24.74
C THR A 86 -10.90 13.63 23.39
N GLY A 87 -11.29 14.69 22.67
CA GLY A 87 -11.74 14.54 21.30
C GLY A 87 -10.59 14.16 20.37
N GLY A 88 -10.78 13.14 19.53
CA GLY A 88 -9.88 12.78 18.45
C GLY A 88 -9.99 13.79 17.29
N VAL A 89 -8.89 13.99 16.57
CA VAL A 89 -8.86 14.76 15.32
C VAL A 89 -8.17 13.95 14.25
N GLY A 90 -8.84 13.80 13.11
CA GLY A 90 -8.32 13.18 11.91
C GLY A 90 -8.78 13.89 10.65
N SER A 91 -8.49 13.29 9.53
CA SER A 91 -8.95 13.73 8.21
C SER A 91 -9.82 12.65 7.57
N GLY A 92 -10.49 13.03 6.51
CA GLY A 92 -11.21 12.13 5.61
C GLY A 92 -11.29 12.74 4.24
N PHE A 93 -11.84 12.01 3.30
CA PHE A 93 -12.12 12.55 1.97
C PHE A 93 -13.49 12.14 1.48
N VAL A 94 -14.10 13.01 0.70
CA VAL A 94 -15.42 12.79 0.09
C VAL A 94 -15.31 11.67 -0.93
N TYR A 95 -16.09 10.62 -0.73
CA TYR A 95 -16.13 9.46 -1.62
C TYR A 95 -17.14 9.62 -2.75
N ASP A 96 -18.33 10.17 -2.43
CA ASP A 96 -19.40 10.35 -3.41
C ASP A 96 -20.27 11.58 -3.12
N ILE A 97 -21.15 11.88 -4.06
CA ILE A 97 -22.13 12.98 -3.97
C ILE A 97 -23.31 12.68 -3.02
N LEU A 98 -23.35 11.48 -2.44
CA LEU A 98 -24.37 11.09 -1.46
C LEU A 98 -23.96 11.43 -0.03
N GLY A 99 -22.74 11.98 0.14
CA GLY A 99 -22.20 12.43 1.41
C GLY A 99 -21.41 11.36 2.17
N HIS A 100 -21.04 10.27 1.51
CA HIS A 100 -20.14 9.29 2.11
C HIS A 100 -18.71 9.86 2.13
N ILE A 101 -18.07 9.73 3.27
CA ILE A 101 -16.70 10.18 3.53
C ILE A 101 -15.92 8.97 4.04
N ILE A 102 -14.74 8.77 3.48
CA ILE A 102 -13.82 7.71 3.89
C ILE A 102 -12.81 8.29 4.87
N THR A 103 -12.50 7.52 5.91
CA THR A 103 -11.48 7.81 6.90
C THR A 103 -10.93 6.50 7.48
N ASN A 104 -10.04 6.58 8.48
CA ASN A 104 -9.60 5.40 9.22
C ASN A 104 -10.61 4.97 10.29
N ALA A 105 -10.63 3.66 10.59
CA ALA A 105 -11.45 3.10 11.65
C ALA A 105 -11.07 3.70 13.02
N HIS A 106 -9.77 3.76 13.34
CA HIS A 106 -9.25 4.30 14.60
C HIS A 106 -9.60 5.78 14.82
N VAL A 107 -9.92 6.55 13.76
CA VAL A 107 -10.31 7.97 13.88
C VAL A 107 -11.72 8.10 14.45
N VAL A 108 -12.62 7.18 14.14
CA VAL A 108 -14.06 7.30 14.46
C VAL A 108 -14.55 6.30 15.51
N GLU A 109 -13.76 5.27 15.78
CA GLU A 109 -14.15 4.21 16.69
C GLU A 109 -14.27 4.70 18.13
N GLY A 110 -15.31 4.21 18.84
CA GLY A 110 -15.58 4.58 20.24
C GLY A 110 -16.04 6.01 20.44
N SER A 111 -16.38 6.75 19.36
CA SER A 111 -16.90 8.11 19.47
C SER A 111 -18.42 8.14 19.48
N ASP A 112 -18.98 8.99 20.37
CA ASP A 112 -20.42 9.21 20.48
C ASP A 112 -20.90 10.28 19.51
N LYS A 113 -20.00 11.19 19.11
CA LYS A 113 -20.32 12.27 18.20
C LYS A 113 -19.19 12.51 17.22
N ILE A 114 -19.54 12.64 15.95
CA ILE A 114 -18.61 12.92 14.87
C ILE A 114 -19.02 14.20 14.15
N THR A 115 -18.10 15.15 14.05
CA THR A 115 -18.31 16.41 13.33
C THR A 115 -17.33 16.48 12.16
N VAL A 116 -17.85 16.70 10.96
CA VAL A 116 -17.10 16.92 9.73
C VAL A 116 -17.04 18.40 9.44
N THR A 117 -15.84 18.94 9.21
CA THR A 117 -15.63 20.33 8.80
C THR A 117 -15.07 20.35 7.39
N PHE A 118 -15.75 21.06 6.48
CA PHE A 118 -15.34 21.27 5.09
C PHE A 118 -14.38 22.46 4.96
N LEU A 119 -13.79 22.63 3.78
CA LEU A 119 -12.79 23.67 3.50
C LEU A 119 -13.33 25.11 3.74
N ASP A 120 -14.61 25.36 3.49
CA ASP A 120 -15.26 26.66 3.74
C ASP A 120 -15.55 26.94 5.22
N GLY A 121 -15.18 26.03 6.13
CA GLY A 121 -15.43 26.09 7.55
C GLY A 121 -16.81 25.61 7.98
N SER A 122 -17.67 25.20 7.06
CA SER A 122 -18.98 24.63 7.41
C SER A 122 -18.83 23.30 8.14
N GLN A 123 -19.66 23.07 9.15
CA GLN A 123 -19.62 21.90 10.02
C GLN A 123 -20.92 21.12 9.98
N TYR A 124 -20.81 19.82 9.91
CA TYR A 124 -21.95 18.91 9.86
C TYR A 124 -21.73 17.75 10.81
N ASN A 125 -22.79 17.34 11.49
CA ASN A 125 -22.78 16.06 12.20
C ASN A 125 -22.79 14.92 11.18
N SER A 126 -22.11 13.84 11.51
CA SER A 126 -22.07 12.64 10.68
C SER A 126 -22.35 11.37 11.49
N GLU A 127 -22.77 10.33 10.80
CA GLU A 127 -23.05 9.01 11.36
C GLU A 127 -22.06 8.00 10.79
N ILE A 128 -21.68 7.01 11.59
CA ILE A 128 -20.89 5.87 11.12
C ILE A 128 -21.81 4.97 10.31
N ILE A 129 -21.45 4.71 9.05
CA ILE A 129 -22.16 3.79 8.16
C ILE A 129 -21.56 2.39 8.25
N GLY A 130 -20.24 2.28 8.37
CA GLY A 130 -19.55 1.01 8.53
C GLY A 130 -18.11 1.20 8.95
N VAL A 131 -17.59 0.22 9.69
CA VAL A 131 -16.21 0.21 10.18
C VAL A 131 -15.59 -1.15 9.91
N ASP A 132 -14.37 -1.14 9.41
CA ASP A 132 -13.52 -2.30 9.24
C ASP A 132 -12.20 -2.11 9.97
N ARG A 133 -12.08 -2.74 11.12
CA ARG A 133 -10.88 -2.69 11.98
C ARG A 133 -9.69 -3.43 11.37
N PHE A 134 -9.95 -4.44 10.53
CA PHE A 134 -8.89 -5.27 9.97
C PHE A 134 -8.07 -4.56 8.89
N THR A 135 -8.69 -3.59 8.20
CA THR A 135 -8.00 -2.75 7.21
C THR A 135 -7.88 -1.30 7.63
N ASP A 136 -8.38 -0.95 8.83
CA ASP A 136 -8.41 0.42 9.35
C ASP A 136 -9.17 1.37 8.43
N ILE A 137 -10.32 0.95 7.89
CA ILE A 137 -11.20 1.77 7.04
C ILE A 137 -12.54 2.01 7.74
N ALA A 138 -13.02 3.25 7.71
CA ALA A 138 -14.38 3.58 8.08
C ALA A 138 -15.06 4.42 7.00
N VAL A 139 -16.38 4.27 6.91
CA VAL A 139 -17.26 5.12 6.12
C VAL A 139 -18.19 5.84 7.07
N ILE A 140 -18.16 7.16 7.01
CA ILE A 140 -19.11 8.03 7.71
C ILE A 140 -19.98 8.77 6.68
N LYS A 141 -21.12 9.28 7.11
CA LYS A 141 -22.04 10.00 6.23
C LYS A 141 -22.51 11.29 6.84
N VAL A 142 -22.46 12.37 6.07
CA VAL A 142 -23.15 13.62 6.40
C VAL A 142 -24.56 13.57 5.83
N ASN A 143 -25.58 13.75 6.70
CA ASN A 143 -26.99 13.63 6.31
C ASN A 143 -27.49 14.86 5.54
N GLU A 144 -26.90 16.01 5.77
CA GLU A 144 -27.16 17.22 5.00
C GLU A 144 -26.34 17.18 3.71
N LYS A 145 -26.88 17.73 2.62
CA LYS A 145 -26.16 17.82 1.35
C LYS A 145 -25.37 19.13 1.34
N PRO A 146 -24.12 19.15 1.82
CA PRO A 146 -23.29 20.33 1.69
C PRO A 146 -23.15 20.67 0.21
N ARG A 147 -23.16 21.96 -0.12
CA ARG A 147 -22.89 22.42 -1.50
C ARG A 147 -21.50 22.04 -1.99
N LEU A 148 -20.66 21.51 -1.08
CA LEU A 148 -19.23 21.28 -1.23
C LEU A 148 -18.84 19.79 -1.23
N LEU A 149 -19.72 18.91 -1.70
CA LEU A 149 -19.33 17.54 -1.94
C LEU A 149 -18.50 17.46 -3.24
N HIS A 150 -17.17 17.46 -3.07
CA HIS A 150 -16.20 17.27 -4.16
C HIS A 150 -15.56 15.89 -4.05
N PRO A 151 -16.15 14.83 -4.65
CA PRO A 151 -15.60 13.49 -4.57
C PRO A 151 -14.22 13.40 -5.20
N LEU A 152 -13.28 12.74 -4.50
CA LEU A 152 -11.98 12.41 -5.06
C LEU A 152 -12.06 11.12 -5.86
N THR A 153 -11.35 11.08 -6.97
CA THR A 153 -11.30 9.89 -7.82
C THR A 153 -10.42 8.83 -7.16
N VAL A 154 -10.97 7.65 -6.89
CA VAL A 154 -10.18 6.50 -6.42
C VAL A 154 -9.43 5.91 -7.61
N GLY A 155 -8.11 5.82 -7.48
CA GLY A 155 -7.20 5.25 -8.48
C GLY A 155 -6.96 3.76 -8.26
N ASP A 156 -6.07 3.19 -9.07
CA ASP A 156 -5.66 1.78 -8.98
C ASP A 156 -4.25 1.68 -8.36
N SER A 157 -4.19 1.27 -7.09
CA SER A 157 -2.93 1.11 -6.36
C SER A 157 -2.07 -0.07 -6.84
N SER A 158 -2.61 -1.01 -7.63
CA SER A 158 -1.82 -2.10 -8.22
C SER A 158 -0.84 -1.62 -9.30
N LEU A 159 -1.08 -0.42 -9.84
CA LEU A 159 -0.22 0.21 -10.84
C LEU A 159 0.95 0.99 -10.23
N LEU A 160 0.95 1.21 -8.91
CA LEU A 160 2.02 1.92 -8.22
C LEU A 160 3.36 1.21 -8.32
N LYS A 161 4.41 2.00 -8.45
CA LYS A 161 5.80 1.52 -8.43
C LYS A 161 6.59 2.24 -7.36
N VAL A 162 7.53 1.53 -6.76
CA VAL A 162 8.51 2.14 -5.86
C VAL A 162 9.25 3.26 -6.60
N GLY A 163 9.35 4.43 -5.96
CA GLY A 163 9.94 5.65 -6.52
C GLY A 163 8.93 6.61 -7.17
N GLU A 164 7.65 6.24 -7.35
CA GLU A 164 6.65 7.18 -7.84
C GLU A 164 6.33 8.26 -6.81
N GLU A 165 6.20 9.52 -7.26
CA GLU A 165 5.81 10.64 -6.41
C GLU A 165 4.37 10.49 -5.93
N VAL A 166 4.17 10.78 -4.64
CA VAL A 166 2.86 10.81 -3.97
C VAL A 166 2.76 12.01 -3.04
N ALA A 167 1.54 12.44 -2.77
CA ALA A 167 1.26 13.50 -1.81
C ALA A 167 0.18 13.06 -0.83
N ALA A 168 0.45 13.22 0.46
CA ALA A 168 -0.53 13.03 1.53
C ALA A 168 -1.19 14.37 1.84
N ILE A 169 -2.53 14.39 1.88
CA ILE A 169 -3.29 15.58 2.26
C ILE A 169 -4.09 15.28 3.52
N GLY A 170 -4.12 16.25 4.43
CA GLY A 170 -4.97 16.24 5.61
C GLY A 170 -5.49 17.62 5.90
N ASN A 171 -6.45 17.73 6.83
CA ASN A 171 -7.01 19.00 7.29
C ASN A 171 -7.10 19.05 8.82
N PRO A 172 -5.95 18.95 9.54
CA PRO A 172 -5.95 18.84 11.00
C PRO A 172 -6.56 20.06 11.71
N PHE A 173 -6.48 21.25 11.09
CA PHE A 173 -6.93 22.50 11.71
C PHE A 173 -8.30 22.96 11.22
N GLY A 174 -8.85 22.38 10.14
CA GLY A 174 -10.18 22.67 9.62
C GLY A 174 -10.32 24.02 8.89
N LEU A 175 -9.22 24.73 8.63
CA LEU A 175 -9.22 26.04 7.98
C LEU A 175 -8.44 26.05 6.65
N ALA A 176 -7.46 25.14 6.53
CA ALA A 176 -6.68 24.93 5.31
C ALA A 176 -6.12 23.52 5.35
N GLY A 177 -6.17 22.83 4.22
CA GLY A 177 -5.50 21.55 4.07
C GLY A 177 -4.00 21.68 4.25
N SER A 178 -3.38 20.64 4.81
CA SER A 178 -1.92 20.50 4.84
C SER A 178 -1.53 19.39 3.88
N MET A 179 -0.50 19.64 3.07
CA MET A 179 0.04 18.66 2.13
C MET A 179 1.50 18.36 2.45
N THR A 180 1.83 17.08 2.46
CA THR A 180 3.21 16.60 2.44
C THR A 180 3.42 15.79 1.17
N SER A 181 4.65 15.75 0.66
CA SER A 181 4.98 14.96 -0.53
C SER A 181 6.20 14.10 -0.29
N GLY A 182 6.27 13.02 -1.02
CA GLY A 182 7.36 12.06 -0.99
C GLY A 182 7.20 11.07 -2.12
N ILE A 183 7.71 9.87 -1.93
CA ILE A 183 7.62 8.78 -2.91
C ILE A 183 6.99 7.53 -2.29
N VAL A 184 6.54 6.63 -3.14
CA VAL A 184 6.28 5.25 -2.75
C VAL A 184 7.61 4.59 -2.40
N SER A 185 7.83 4.31 -1.12
CA SER A 185 9.07 3.68 -0.64
C SER A 185 9.02 2.17 -0.79
N GLN A 186 7.84 1.55 -0.57
CA GLN A 186 7.59 0.12 -0.78
C GLN A 186 6.07 -0.14 -0.90
N ILE A 187 5.72 -1.29 -1.48
CA ILE A 187 4.35 -1.81 -1.56
C ILE A 187 4.29 -3.23 -1.00
N GLY A 188 3.11 -3.66 -0.60
CA GLY A 188 2.92 -5.03 -0.10
C GLY A 188 3.61 -5.27 1.25
N ARG A 189 3.52 -4.30 2.19
CA ARG A 189 4.00 -4.45 3.56
C ARG A 189 2.87 -4.92 4.48
N LEU A 190 3.24 -5.54 5.60
CA LEU A 190 2.35 -5.71 6.74
C LEU A 190 2.59 -4.57 7.73
N LEU A 191 1.51 -3.95 8.19
CA LEU A 191 1.55 -2.98 9.28
C LEU A 191 0.96 -3.63 10.53
N PRO A 192 1.79 -3.93 11.57
CA PRO A 192 1.28 -4.47 12.83
C PRO A 192 0.32 -3.48 13.48
N SER A 193 -0.88 -3.93 13.83
CA SER A 193 -1.84 -3.15 14.62
C SER A 193 -1.72 -3.54 16.09
N GLN A 194 -1.56 -2.57 16.97
CA GLN A 194 -1.49 -2.80 18.42
C GLN A 194 -2.88 -3.08 19.00
N ASP A 195 -3.92 -2.52 18.41
CA ASP A 195 -5.29 -2.57 18.94
C ASP A 195 -6.00 -3.88 18.62
N THR A 196 -5.74 -4.44 17.44
CA THR A 196 -6.44 -5.67 16.98
C THR A 196 -5.62 -6.94 17.16
N GLY A 197 -4.32 -6.83 17.49
CA GLY A 197 -3.40 -7.98 17.53
C GLY A 197 -3.10 -8.61 16.17
N PHE A 198 -3.57 -7.99 15.07
CA PHE A 198 -3.34 -8.43 13.70
C PHE A 198 -2.56 -7.38 12.91
N SER A 199 -2.02 -7.79 11.77
CA SER A 199 -1.37 -6.84 10.86
C SER A 199 -2.34 -6.45 9.75
N ILE A 200 -2.34 -5.16 9.38
CA ILE A 200 -3.02 -4.67 8.18
C ILE A 200 -2.15 -5.09 6.99
N PRO A 201 -2.66 -5.94 6.08
CA PRO A 201 -1.86 -6.42 4.96
C PRO A 201 -1.83 -5.41 3.81
N ASP A 202 -0.81 -5.56 2.96
CA ASP A 202 -0.69 -4.87 1.67
C ASP A 202 -0.52 -3.35 1.75
N VAL A 203 -0.10 -2.78 2.88
CA VAL A 203 0.04 -1.33 2.98
C VAL A 203 1.13 -0.77 2.06
N ILE A 204 0.91 0.48 1.61
CA ILE A 204 1.88 1.30 0.88
C ILE A 204 2.76 1.99 1.92
N GLN A 205 4.08 1.85 1.78
CA GLN A 205 5.05 2.62 2.56
C GLN A 205 5.46 3.86 1.77
N THR A 206 5.53 5.01 2.44
CA THR A 206 5.95 6.29 1.86
C THR A 206 6.85 7.07 2.82
N ASP A 207 7.70 7.94 2.28
CA ASP A 207 8.44 8.95 3.04
C ASP A 207 7.75 10.32 3.05
N ALA A 208 6.58 10.45 2.39
CA ALA A 208 5.69 11.59 2.63
C ALA A 208 5.33 11.64 4.13
N ALA A 209 5.51 12.79 4.78
CA ALA A 209 5.32 12.88 6.22
C ALA A 209 3.85 12.65 6.62
N ILE A 210 3.61 11.51 7.27
CA ILE A 210 2.32 11.19 7.90
C ILE A 210 2.43 11.58 9.38
N ASN A 211 1.50 12.40 9.86
CA ASN A 211 1.47 12.88 11.24
C ASN A 211 0.02 12.87 11.76
N PRO A 212 -0.20 12.90 13.09
CA PRO A 212 -1.52 13.10 13.63
C PRO A 212 -2.23 14.28 12.98
N GLY A 213 -3.44 14.03 12.45
CA GLY A 213 -4.24 14.99 11.72
C GLY A 213 -4.29 14.81 10.21
N ASN A 214 -3.33 14.13 9.56
CA ASN A 214 -3.53 13.66 8.17
C ASN A 214 -3.92 12.18 8.07
N SER A 215 -3.96 11.44 9.18
CA SER A 215 -4.56 10.10 9.25
C SER A 215 -6.02 10.13 8.82
N GLY A 216 -6.43 9.21 7.96
CA GLY A 216 -7.74 9.16 7.31
C GLY A 216 -7.86 10.01 6.04
N GLY A 217 -6.93 10.94 5.81
CA GLY A 217 -6.83 11.70 4.57
C GLY A 217 -6.27 10.88 3.41
N PRO A 218 -6.41 11.38 2.17
CA PRO A 218 -5.95 10.66 0.99
C PRO A 218 -4.44 10.72 0.79
N LEU A 219 -3.87 9.62 0.29
CA LEU A 219 -2.59 9.59 -0.42
C LEU A 219 -2.91 9.67 -1.92
N LEU A 220 -2.37 10.67 -2.60
CA LEU A 220 -2.64 10.95 -4.01
C LEU A 220 -1.42 10.67 -4.88
N ASN A 221 -1.66 10.17 -6.10
CA ASN A 221 -0.64 10.18 -7.15
C ASN A 221 -0.62 11.54 -7.87
N MET A 222 0.36 11.76 -8.75
CA MET A 222 0.51 13.02 -9.49
C MET A 222 -0.56 13.25 -10.57
N ARG A 223 -1.56 12.37 -10.72
CA ARG A 223 -2.76 12.59 -11.54
C ARG A 223 -3.95 13.10 -10.73
N GLY A 224 -3.80 13.18 -9.39
CA GLY A 224 -4.86 13.55 -8.46
C GLY A 224 -5.85 12.42 -8.19
N GLU A 225 -5.40 11.19 -8.30
CA GLU A 225 -6.18 10.00 -7.96
C GLU A 225 -5.75 9.50 -6.58
N VAL A 226 -6.72 9.11 -5.74
CA VAL A 226 -6.46 8.52 -4.43
C VAL A 226 -5.87 7.13 -4.63
N VAL A 227 -4.64 6.94 -4.20
CA VAL A 227 -3.94 5.63 -4.24
C VAL A 227 -3.88 4.96 -2.87
N GLY A 228 -4.27 5.66 -1.81
CA GLY A 228 -4.38 5.09 -0.48
C GLY A 228 -5.02 6.04 0.54
N ILE A 229 -5.22 5.53 1.76
CA ILE A 229 -5.63 6.29 2.95
C ILE A 229 -4.42 6.36 3.89
N ASN A 230 -3.98 7.56 4.24
CA ASN A 230 -2.91 7.74 5.24
C ASN A 230 -3.36 7.16 6.57
N THR A 231 -2.60 6.23 7.17
CA THR A 231 -3.09 5.55 8.38
C THR A 231 -2.18 5.70 9.60
N ALA A 232 -0.92 5.35 9.50
CA ALA A 232 -0.04 5.27 10.66
C ALA A 232 1.39 5.70 10.35
N ILE A 233 2.11 5.95 11.43
CA ILE A 233 3.57 6.07 11.43
C ILE A 233 4.16 4.92 12.24
N GLN A 234 5.26 4.35 11.77
CA GLN A 234 6.07 3.47 12.60
C GLN A 234 7.05 4.32 13.40
N SER A 235 6.69 4.61 14.65
CA SER A 235 7.49 5.46 15.52
C SER A 235 7.40 5.01 16.96
N SER A 236 8.54 4.88 17.63
CA SER A 236 8.62 4.61 19.07
C SER A 236 8.30 5.82 19.95
N ILE A 237 8.26 7.02 19.37
CA ILE A 237 8.04 8.28 20.07
C ILE A 237 6.77 9.02 19.61
N GLY A 238 5.97 8.42 18.70
CA GLY A 238 4.75 9.04 18.16
C GLY A 238 4.97 10.16 17.14
N GLU A 239 6.23 10.41 16.72
CA GLU A 239 6.57 11.40 15.70
C GLU A 239 7.04 10.73 14.40
N PHE A 240 6.83 11.38 13.26
CA PHE A 240 7.27 10.90 11.96
C PHE A 240 8.79 10.72 11.90
N SER A 241 9.24 9.52 11.57
CA SER A 241 10.66 9.14 11.51
C SER A 241 11.13 8.81 10.08
N GLY A 242 10.44 9.31 9.07
CA GLY A 242 10.74 9.01 7.66
C GLY A 242 10.01 7.78 7.11
N ILE A 243 9.10 7.17 7.89
CA ILE A 243 8.31 6.01 7.46
C ILE A 243 6.83 6.26 7.78
N GLY A 244 6.04 6.39 6.73
CA GLY A 244 4.59 6.48 6.79
C GLY A 244 3.94 5.31 6.05
N PHE A 245 2.68 5.03 6.37
CA PHE A 245 1.91 3.97 5.73
C PHE A 245 0.56 4.47 5.27
N ALA A 246 0.06 3.87 4.19
CA ALA A 246 -1.28 4.10 3.70
C ALA A 246 -1.95 2.77 3.29
N VAL A 247 -3.25 2.66 3.59
CA VAL A 247 -4.09 1.55 3.12
C VAL A 247 -4.35 1.73 1.62
N PRO A 248 -4.11 0.72 0.76
CA PRO A 248 -4.20 0.88 -0.69
C PRO A 248 -5.61 1.18 -1.21
N SER A 249 -5.70 1.92 -2.31
CA SER A 249 -7.00 2.24 -2.95
C SER A 249 -7.76 1.01 -3.46
N ASN A 250 -7.08 -0.06 -3.82
CA ASN A 250 -7.75 -1.30 -4.22
C ASN A 250 -8.47 -1.97 -3.04
N THR A 251 -7.94 -1.81 -1.82
CA THR A 251 -8.65 -2.21 -0.59
C THR A 251 -9.89 -1.36 -0.38
N ILE A 252 -9.82 -0.03 -0.61
CA ILE A 252 -10.99 0.86 -0.57
C ILE A 252 -12.06 0.37 -1.55
N SER A 253 -11.68 0.16 -2.81
CA SER A 253 -12.60 -0.27 -3.87
C SER A 253 -13.26 -1.62 -3.59
N LYS A 254 -12.57 -2.52 -2.89
CA LYS A 254 -13.08 -3.84 -2.51
C LYS A 254 -14.03 -3.77 -1.31
N ILE A 255 -13.73 -2.97 -0.32
CA ILE A 255 -14.40 -3.01 1.01
C ILE A 255 -15.52 -1.98 1.13
N VAL A 256 -15.29 -0.73 0.71
CA VAL A 256 -16.21 0.40 0.94
C VAL A 256 -17.63 0.16 0.42
N PRO A 257 -17.86 -0.41 -0.79
CA PRO A 257 -19.22 -0.69 -1.25
C PRO A 257 -20.00 -1.61 -0.31
N THR A 258 -19.33 -2.60 0.29
CA THR A 258 -19.94 -3.52 1.26
C THR A 258 -20.16 -2.82 2.60
N LEU A 259 -19.23 -2.00 3.08
CA LEU A 259 -19.44 -1.19 4.28
C LEU A 259 -20.64 -0.24 4.16
N ILE A 260 -20.80 0.41 2.99
CA ILE A 260 -21.97 1.28 2.75
C ILE A 260 -23.28 0.51 2.79
N LYS A 261 -23.29 -0.71 2.28
CA LYS A 261 -24.53 -1.52 2.17
C LYS A 261 -24.85 -2.30 3.43
N GLU A 262 -23.84 -2.86 4.09
CA GLU A 262 -24.00 -3.89 5.13
C GLU A 262 -23.44 -3.47 6.51
N GLY A 263 -22.71 -2.35 6.57
CA GLY A 263 -22.11 -1.84 7.79
C GLY A 263 -20.81 -2.55 8.20
N LYS A 264 -20.52 -3.72 7.64
CA LYS A 264 -19.33 -4.53 7.91
C LYS A 264 -18.83 -5.20 6.63
N TYR A 265 -17.57 -5.63 6.62
CA TYR A 265 -16.99 -6.42 5.54
C TYR A 265 -16.60 -7.80 6.04
N PRO A 266 -17.10 -8.90 5.42
CA PRO A 266 -16.73 -10.26 5.81
C PRO A 266 -15.34 -10.60 5.30
N HIS A 267 -14.34 -10.65 6.19
CA HIS A 267 -12.98 -11.03 5.83
C HIS A 267 -12.81 -12.52 5.65
N PRO A 268 -12.16 -12.98 4.57
CA PRO A 268 -11.83 -14.39 4.42
C PRO A 268 -10.80 -14.83 5.46
N TRP A 269 -10.98 -16.04 6.00
CA TRP A 269 -10.17 -16.58 7.08
C TRP A 269 -9.72 -18.01 6.79
N ILE A 270 -8.49 -18.33 7.22
CA ILE A 270 -7.85 -19.64 7.08
C ILE A 270 -7.92 -20.42 8.38
N GLY A 271 -7.59 -19.78 9.50
CA GLY A 271 -7.56 -20.39 10.83
C GLY A 271 -6.23 -21.05 11.19
N ILE A 272 -5.11 -20.38 10.89
CA ILE A 272 -3.77 -20.81 11.26
C ILE A 272 -3.06 -19.74 12.07
N LEU A 273 -2.17 -20.17 12.97
CA LEU A 273 -1.19 -19.34 13.64
C LEU A 273 0.20 -19.94 13.40
N GLY A 274 1.23 -19.10 13.25
CA GLY A 274 2.55 -19.60 12.96
C GLY A 274 3.62 -18.54 12.96
N LYS A 275 4.77 -18.88 12.41
CA LYS A 275 5.94 -18.00 12.31
C LYS A 275 6.64 -18.18 10.96
N ASP A 276 7.32 -17.15 10.53
CA ASP A 276 8.17 -17.22 9.35
C ASP A 276 9.37 -18.13 9.59
N ILE A 277 9.88 -18.76 8.54
CA ILE A 277 11.08 -19.57 8.60
C ILE A 277 12.29 -18.64 8.65
N ASP A 278 13.02 -18.67 9.76
CA ASP A 278 14.33 -18.04 9.92
C ASP A 278 15.48 -19.02 9.55
N PRO A 279 16.73 -18.55 9.40
CA PRO A 279 17.85 -19.41 8.99
C PRO A 279 18.13 -20.58 9.94
N ASP A 280 17.93 -20.41 11.24
CA ASP A 280 18.17 -21.46 12.25
C ASP A 280 17.09 -22.53 12.15
N LEU A 281 15.81 -22.11 12.04
CA LEU A 281 14.71 -23.04 11.83
C LEU A 281 14.83 -23.77 10.49
N ALA A 282 15.27 -23.09 9.41
CA ALA A 282 15.52 -23.73 8.12
C ALA A 282 16.56 -24.86 8.25
N LYS A 283 17.66 -24.61 8.96
CA LYS A 283 18.69 -25.62 9.21
C LYS A 283 18.15 -26.80 10.03
N VAL A 284 17.38 -26.55 11.09
CA VAL A 284 16.75 -27.58 11.92
C VAL A 284 15.78 -28.43 11.10
N ARG A 285 15.00 -27.81 10.21
CA ARG A 285 14.01 -28.47 9.37
C ARG A 285 14.59 -29.07 8.07
N GLY A 286 15.92 -28.92 7.84
CA GLY A 286 16.59 -29.43 6.64
C GLY A 286 16.13 -28.79 5.34
N LEU A 287 15.78 -27.49 5.39
CA LEU A 287 15.38 -26.71 4.22
C LEU A 287 16.60 -26.08 3.55
N ASP A 288 16.56 -25.97 2.22
CA ASP A 288 17.62 -25.32 1.43
C ASP A 288 17.66 -23.80 1.64
N ASP A 289 16.48 -23.18 1.84
CA ASP A 289 16.30 -21.75 2.01
C ASP A 289 15.46 -21.42 3.25
N ALA A 290 15.71 -20.25 3.87
CA ALA A 290 14.88 -19.69 4.95
C ALA A 290 13.64 -19.01 4.37
N LYS A 291 12.72 -19.80 3.80
CA LYS A 291 11.48 -19.36 3.18
C LYS A 291 10.30 -20.23 3.61
N GLY A 292 9.13 -19.60 3.67
CA GLY A 292 7.88 -20.23 4.03
C GLY A 292 7.35 -19.78 5.38
N PHE A 293 6.17 -20.28 5.70
CA PHE A 293 5.47 -20.00 6.95
C PHE A 293 5.14 -21.31 7.66
N LEU A 294 5.76 -21.53 8.83
CA LEU A 294 5.50 -22.71 9.68
C LEU A 294 4.19 -22.53 10.44
N ILE A 295 3.29 -23.48 10.31
CA ILE A 295 2.05 -23.53 11.09
C ILE A 295 2.38 -24.08 12.49
N LEU A 296 2.24 -23.22 13.49
CA LEU A 296 2.39 -23.59 14.92
C LEU A 296 1.07 -24.13 15.48
N ASN A 297 -0.06 -23.53 15.09
CA ASN A 297 -1.37 -23.95 15.55
C ASN A 297 -2.41 -23.87 14.44
N VAL A 298 -3.35 -24.81 14.44
CA VAL A 298 -4.55 -24.80 13.60
C VAL A 298 -5.75 -24.62 14.51
N VAL A 299 -6.58 -23.62 14.21
CA VAL A 299 -7.75 -23.29 15.01
C VAL A 299 -8.83 -24.37 14.79
N GLU A 300 -9.43 -24.87 15.86
CA GLU A 300 -10.50 -25.86 15.83
C GLU A 300 -11.72 -25.33 15.05
N GLY A 301 -12.33 -26.16 14.22
CA GLY A 301 -13.46 -25.82 13.36
C GLY A 301 -13.12 -24.97 12.13
N SER A 302 -11.86 -24.55 11.97
CA SER A 302 -11.40 -23.69 10.88
C SER A 302 -11.37 -24.38 9.52
N PRO A 303 -11.30 -23.59 8.42
CA PRO A 303 -10.98 -24.13 7.10
C PRO A 303 -9.67 -24.93 7.05
N ALA A 304 -8.66 -24.48 7.78
CA ALA A 304 -7.36 -25.13 7.87
C ALA A 304 -7.47 -26.54 8.46
N GLU A 305 -8.20 -26.70 9.57
CA GLU A 305 -8.44 -28.01 10.19
C GLU A 305 -9.20 -28.94 9.23
N LYS A 306 -10.28 -28.44 8.62
CA LYS A 306 -11.10 -29.21 7.68
C LYS A 306 -10.33 -29.67 6.44
N ALA A 307 -9.35 -28.87 6.01
CA ALA A 307 -8.45 -29.22 4.91
C ALA A 307 -7.34 -30.20 5.33
N GLY A 308 -7.20 -30.47 6.65
CA GLY A 308 -6.20 -31.39 7.17
C GLY A 308 -4.80 -30.79 7.30
N LEU A 309 -4.70 -29.45 7.42
CA LEU A 309 -3.46 -28.77 7.81
C LEU A 309 -3.07 -29.18 9.23
N LYS A 310 -1.76 -29.24 9.49
CA LYS A 310 -1.20 -29.64 10.79
C LYS A 310 -0.36 -28.53 11.38
N GLY A 311 -0.66 -28.19 12.63
CA GLY A 311 0.23 -27.38 13.48
C GLY A 311 1.37 -28.20 14.04
N MET A 312 2.31 -27.54 14.70
CA MET A 312 3.37 -28.22 15.42
C MET A 312 2.80 -29.01 16.61
N SER A 313 3.42 -30.14 16.90
CA SER A 313 3.14 -30.95 18.10
C SER A 313 4.40 -31.29 18.90
N GLU A 314 5.56 -31.08 18.33
CA GLU A 314 6.85 -31.47 18.93
C GLU A 314 7.85 -30.30 18.91
N ILE A 315 8.53 -30.11 20.03
CA ILE A 315 9.63 -29.13 20.21
C ILE A 315 10.87 -29.91 20.60
N SER A 316 12.01 -29.60 19.99
CA SER A 316 13.31 -30.14 20.38
C SER A 316 14.25 -29.03 20.80
N GLU A 317 15.03 -29.27 21.86
CA GLU A 317 16.13 -28.41 22.25
C GLU A 317 17.38 -28.73 21.42
N ILE A 318 17.88 -27.74 20.70
CA ILE A 318 19.06 -27.85 19.83
C ILE A 318 19.99 -26.68 20.16
N ASP A 319 21.22 -26.97 20.59
CA ASP A 319 22.23 -25.95 20.94
C ASP A 319 21.79 -24.97 22.08
N GLY A 320 20.81 -25.38 22.92
CA GLY A 320 20.25 -24.58 24.00
C GLY A 320 19.02 -23.75 23.66
N ASP A 321 18.57 -23.80 22.44
CA ASP A 321 17.35 -23.13 21.97
C ASP A 321 16.23 -24.15 21.61
N GLU A 322 14.98 -23.76 21.81
CA GLU A 322 13.80 -24.59 21.51
C GLU A 322 13.31 -24.35 20.08
N TYR A 323 13.21 -25.41 19.29
CA TYR A 323 12.73 -25.38 17.92
C TYR A 323 11.56 -26.32 17.67
N PRO A 324 10.51 -25.86 16.94
CA PRO A 324 9.48 -26.75 16.42
C PRO A 324 10.05 -27.66 15.32
N VAL A 325 9.97 -28.96 15.52
CA VAL A 325 10.56 -29.95 14.60
C VAL A 325 9.55 -30.60 13.66
N ASP A 326 8.26 -30.36 13.85
CA ASP A 326 7.15 -30.80 13.00
C ASP A 326 6.22 -29.64 12.64
N GLY A 327 5.03 -29.95 12.10
CA GLY A 327 4.08 -28.98 11.56
C GLY A 327 4.30 -28.68 10.08
N ASP A 328 3.22 -28.28 9.40
CA ASP A 328 3.24 -27.94 7.97
C ASP A 328 3.96 -26.61 7.72
N ILE A 329 4.75 -26.54 6.69
CA ILE A 329 5.37 -25.30 6.22
C ILE A 329 4.69 -24.89 4.92
N VAL A 330 3.95 -23.78 4.93
CA VAL A 330 3.32 -23.21 3.71
C VAL A 330 4.40 -22.58 2.86
N ILE A 331 4.54 -23.06 1.60
CA ILE A 331 5.52 -22.58 0.63
C ILE A 331 4.88 -22.08 -0.68
N PHE A 332 3.60 -22.42 -0.93
CA PHE A 332 2.82 -21.89 -2.05
C PHE A 332 1.39 -21.56 -1.61
N VAL A 333 0.81 -20.55 -2.28
CA VAL A 333 -0.62 -20.22 -2.25
C VAL A 333 -1.12 -20.00 -3.67
N ASP A 334 -2.09 -20.80 -4.12
CA ASP A 334 -2.63 -20.78 -5.50
C ASP A 334 -1.52 -20.75 -6.57
N GLY A 335 -0.46 -21.53 -6.37
CA GLY A 335 0.69 -21.62 -7.26
C GLY A 335 1.70 -20.47 -7.17
N LYS A 336 1.48 -19.47 -6.29
CA LYS A 336 2.44 -18.39 -6.02
C LYS A 336 3.32 -18.76 -4.82
N GLU A 337 4.63 -18.50 -4.92
CA GLU A 337 5.58 -18.75 -3.82
C GLU A 337 5.22 -17.95 -2.57
N VAL A 338 5.27 -18.59 -1.40
CA VAL A 338 5.11 -17.99 -0.07
C VAL A 338 6.48 -18.00 0.60
N ARG A 339 7.08 -16.84 0.76
CA ARG A 339 8.38 -16.65 1.41
C ARG A 339 8.23 -16.39 2.90
N ASN A 340 7.08 -15.82 3.29
CA ASN A 340 6.74 -15.45 4.66
C ASN A 340 5.22 -15.24 4.77
N ILE A 341 4.73 -14.92 5.97
CA ILE A 341 3.30 -14.67 6.23
C ILE A 341 2.74 -13.50 5.39
N SER A 342 3.58 -12.51 5.05
CA SER A 342 3.12 -11.36 4.26
C SER A 342 2.58 -11.77 2.90
N ASP A 343 3.29 -12.67 2.20
CA ASP A 343 2.87 -13.15 0.88
C ASP A 343 1.49 -13.83 0.95
N LEU A 344 1.26 -14.62 2.00
CA LEU A 344 -0.02 -15.31 2.22
C LEU A 344 -1.16 -14.32 2.52
N LEU A 345 -0.94 -13.37 3.44
CA LEU A 345 -1.97 -12.42 3.84
C LEU A 345 -2.30 -11.42 2.73
N ILE A 346 -1.28 -10.98 1.96
CA ILE A 346 -1.48 -10.11 0.80
C ILE A 346 -2.29 -10.82 -0.29
N HIS A 347 -1.96 -12.09 -0.56
CA HIS A 347 -2.73 -12.89 -1.52
C HIS A 347 -4.19 -13.03 -1.06
N LEU A 348 -4.42 -13.35 0.21
CA LEU A 348 -5.75 -13.44 0.80
C LEU A 348 -6.54 -12.11 0.65
N GLN A 349 -5.89 -10.98 0.97
CA GLN A 349 -6.51 -9.66 0.89
C GLN A 349 -6.85 -9.25 -0.56
N ARG A 350 -5.93 -9.47 -1.49
CA ARG A 350 -6.10 -9.04 -2.88
C ARG A 350 -7.06 -9.91 -3.66
N GLU A 351 -6.93 -11.24 -3.53
CA GLU A 351 -7.47 -12.20 -4.50
C GLU A 351 -8.65 -13.01 -3.96
N LYS A 352 -8.90 -13.01 -2.65
CA LYS A 352 -9.86 -13.92 -2.03
C LYS A 352 -11.01 -13.21 -1.34
N SER A 353 -12.15 -13.91 -1.32
CA SER A 353 -13.38 -13.54 -0.59
C SER A 353 -13.89 -14.74 0.19
N VAL A 354 -14.84 -14.51 1.09
CA VAL A 354 -15.53 -15.59 1.82
C VAL A 354 -16.25 -16.49 0.82
N GLY A 355 -16.06 -17.80 0.98
CA GLY A 355 -16.61 -18.85 0.09
C GLY A 355 -15.65 -19.29 -1.02
N ASP A 356 -14.58 -18.54 -1.28
CA ASP A 356 -13.61 -18.93 -2.30
C ASP A 356 -12.79 -20.15 -1.85
N GLN A 357 -12.39 -20.93 -2.84
CA GLN A 357 -11.38 -21.97 -2.64
C GLN A 357 -9.98 -21.38 -2.72
N MET A 358 -9.08 -21.91 -1.89
CA MET A 358 -7.66 -21.57 -1.87
C MET A 358 -6.84 -22.84 -1.78
N ILE A 359 -5.78 -22.96 -2.57
CA ILE A 359 -4.87 -24.10 -2.58
C ILE A 359 -3.59 -23.68 -1.85
N LEU A 360 -3.24 -24.41 -0.79
CA LEU A 360 -1.96 -24.26 -0.12
C LEU A 360 -1.03 -25.42 -0.49
N GLY A 361 0.15 -25.08 -1.01
CA GLY A 361 1.26 -26.01 -1.15
C GLY A 361 2.08 -26.01 0.14
N VAL A 362 2.16 -27.14 0.78
CA VAL A 362 2.87 -27.29 2.07
C VAL A 362 3.94 -28.38 1.99
N LEU A 363 4.97 -28.21 2.81
CA LEU A 363 5.93 -29.25 3.14
C LEU A 363 5.51 -29.90 4.46
N ARG A 364 5.23 -31.20 4.43
CA ARG A 364 4.95 -32.04 5.60
C ARG A 364 5.95 -33.20 5.61
N ASP A 365 6.73 -33.30 6.66
CA ASP A 365 7.76 -34.36 6.81
C ASP A 365 8.69 -34.47 5.58
N GLY A 366 9.10 -33.31 5.04
CA GLY A 366 9.94 -33.21 3.84
C GLY A 366 9.23 -33.52 2.52
N SER A 367 7.93 -33.85 2.53
CA SER A 367 7.15 -34.15 1.33
C SER A 367 6.23 -33.00 0.95
N PHE A 368 6.24 -32.64 -0.33
CA PHE A 368 5.30 -31.62 -0.86
C PHE A 368 3.90 -32.21 -1.04
N MET A 369 2.89 -31.42 -0.64
CA MET A 369 1.48 -31.73 -0.90
C MET A 369 0.67 -30.46 -1.10
N GLU A 370 -0.43 -30.58 -1.82
CA GLU A 370 -1.41 -29.50 -2.01
C GLU A 370 -2.67 -29.82 -1.20
N LEU A 371 -3.14 -28.83 -0.46
CA LEU A 371 -4.37 -28.91 0.33
C LEU A 371 -5.31 -27.78 -0.10
N THR A 372 -6.56 -28.15 -0.44
CA THR A 372 -7.58 -27.18 -0.82
C THR A 372 -8.47 -26.89 0.38
N LEU A 373 -8.66 -25.61 0.67
CA LEU A 373 -9.57 -25.16 1.73
C LEU A 373 -10.62 -24.18 1.15
N THR A 374 -11.81 -24.16 1.75
CA THR A 374 -12.85 -23.17 1.45
C THR A 374 -12.86 -22.12 2.54
N LEU A 375 -12.64 -20.87 2.17
CA LEU A 375 -12.54 -19.75 3.09
C LEU A 375 -13.91 -19.44 3.71
N VAL A 376 -13.91 -19.14 5.00
CA VAL A 376 -15.10 -18.70 5.74
C VAL A 376 -14.90 -17.28 6.25
N GLU A 377 -15.97 -16.64 6.71
CA GLU A 377 -15.88 -15.36 7.40
C GLU A 377 -15.03 -15.50 8.67
N ARG A 378 -14.14 -14.54 8.87
CA ARG A 378 -13.31 -14.46 10.07
C ARG A 378 -14.20 -14.27 11.28
N PRO A 379 -14.04 -15.05 12.35
CA PRO A 379 -14.78 -14.86 13.59
C PRO A 379 -14.52 -13.46 14.18
N ASP A 380 -15.55 -12.84 14.73
CA ASP A 380 -15.43 -11.66 15.59
C ASP A 380 -14.61 -12.05 16.83
N LEU A 381 -13.76 -11.17 17.31
CA LEU A 381 -12.87 -11.38 18.47
C LEU A 381 -13.55 -10.98 19.76
#